data_2c37ca41b58a943389f50ca0a08f703f
#
_entry.id   2c37ca41b58a943389f50ca0a08f703f
#
_cell.length_a   1.000
_cell.length_b   1.000
_cell.length_c   1.000
_cell.angle_alpha   90.00
_cell.angle_beta   90.00
_cell.angle_gamma   90.00
#
_symmetry.space_group_name_H-M   'P 1'
#
loop_
_entity.id
_entity.type
_entity.pdbx_description
1 polymer ?
#
loop_
_entity_poly.entity_id
_entity_poly.type
_entity_poly.pdbx_seq_one_letter_code
_entity_poly.pdbx_strand_id
1 'polypeptide(L)'
;MRTYLEASGVPTVPIGKTQVPRLIMGIHPYDGCSYQDPQRDADNLKAFGTASQVAEVLRYTVEEHGITSAQVDHMLPELDRLHLQAIWETERATGTRIGLLPYILVPIKLDGEDVSWSQKTHATFYAHDERLGGAAFCDKIREDEILRYTLSGSLDNLVTPEIVAPYSEEEASRLEIDYGVLEQHLGFFAGCD
;
A
#
# COMPACT_ATOMS: atom_id res chain seq x y z
N MET A 1 26.05 6.70 1.52
CA MET A 1 25.10 6.54 0.38
C MET A 1 25.31 5.14 -0.15
N ARG A 2 24.41 4.21 0.15
CA ARG A 2 24.57 2.80 -0.25
C ARG A 2 24.05 2.66 -1.68
N THR A 3 24.86 2.10 -2.57
CA THR A 3 24.47 1.80 -3.97
C THR A 3 23.71 0.48 -3.98
N TYR A 4 22.38 0.54 -4.07
CA TYR A 4 21.50 -0.64 -4.02
C TYR A 4 21.45 -1.46 -5.32
N LEU A 5 22.21 -1.12 -6.39
CA LEU A 5 21.70 -1.45 -7.72
C LEU A 5 22.71 -1.96 -8.76
N GLU A 6 23.95 -2.26 -8.39
CA GLU A 6 24.94 -2.68 -9.42
C GLU A 6 24.83 -4.16 -9.87
N ALA A 7 23.94 -4.97 -9.25
CA ALA A 7 23.88 -6.40 -9.54
C ALA A 7 22.59 -6.86 -10.24
N SER A 8 21.55 -6.04 -10.36
CA SER A 8 20.31 -6.47 -10.99
C SER A 8 20.30 -6.12 -12.47
N GLY A 9 20.01 -7.08 -13.35
CA GLY A 9 19.73 -6.82 -14.76
C GLY A 9 18.44 -6.01 -15.00
N VAL A 10 17.78 -5.55 -13.93
CA VAL A 10 16.55 -4.74 -13.99
C VAL A 10 16.92 -3.28 -14.27
N PRO A 11 16.35 -2.65 -15.32
CA PRO A 11 16.55 -1.24 -15.60
C PRO A 11 16.09 -0.35 -14.43
N THR A 12 16.82 0.74 -14.21
CA THR A 12 16.52 1.70 -13.13
C THR A 12 16.03 3.04 -13.70
N VAL A 13 15.42 3.84 -12.82
CA VAL A 13 15.07 5.24 -13.06
C VAL A 13 15.55 6.10 -11.88
N PRO A 14 15.99 7.33 -12.10
CA PRO A 14 16.35 8.23 -11.01
C PRO A 14 15.10 8.75 -10.31
N ILE A 15 15.08 8.62 -8.97
CA ILE A 15 14.12 9.32 -8.11
C ILE A 15 14.92 10.14 -7.11
N GLY A 16 14.91 11.44 -7.28
CA GLY A 16 15.79 12.34 -6.53
C GLY A 16 17.26 12.02 -6.76
N LYS A 17 17.97 11.61 -5.70
CA LYS A 17 19.39 11.23 -5.74
C LYS A 17 19.61 9.72 -5.80
N THR A 18 18.54 8.94 -5.84
CA THR A 18 18.57 7.46 -5.78
C THR A 18 18.16 6.86 -7.11
N GLN A 19 18.82 5.79 -7.50
CA GLN A 19 18.38 4.95 -8.62
C GLN A 19 17.42 3.90 -8.08
N VAL A 20 16.23 3.79 -8.66
CA VAL A 20 15.19 2.84 -8.25
C VAL A 20 14.93 1.86 -9.38
N PRO A 21 14.87 0.54 -9.12
CA PRO A 21 14.48 -0.44 -10.11
C PRO A 21 13.12 -0.12 -10.72
N ARG A 22 12.95 -0.35 -12.01
CA ARG A 22 11.67 -0.17 -12.71
C ARG A 22 10.63 -1.24 -12.34
N LEU A 23 11.08 -2.37 -11.78
CA LEU A 23 10.23 -3.40 -11.24
C LEU A 23 10.32 -3.38 -9.72
N ILE A 24 9.18 -3.33 -9.07
CA ILE A 24 9.02 -3.25 -7.63
C ILE A 24 8.13 -4.42 -7.20
N MET A 25 8.52 -5.15 -6.19
CA MET A 25 7.68 -6.19 -5.60
C MET A 25 6.50 -5.53 -4.86
N GLY A 26 5.27 -5.89 -5.25
CA GLY A 26 4.06 -5.46 -4.54
C GLY A 26 3.80 -6.31 -3.31
N ILE A 27 2.93 -5.83 -2.42
CA ILE A 27 2.63 -6.48 -1.13
C ILE A 27 1.21 -7.04 -1.02
N HIS A 28 0.27 -6.61 -1.83
CA HIS A 28 -1.14 -6.95 -1.67
C HIS A 28 -1.45 -8.45 -1.52
N PRO A 29 -0.78 -9.39 -2.20
CA PRO A 29 -0.97 -10.80 -1.90
C PRO A 29 -0.60 -11.17 -0.46
N TYR A 30 0.36 -10.48 0.16
CA TYR A 30 0.85 -10.79 1.50
C TYR A 30 -0.05 -10.21 2.60
N ASP A 31 -0.78 -9.13 2.30
CA ASP A 31 -1.76 -8.52 3.20
C ASP A 31 -3.20 -9.03 2.97
N GLY A 32 -3.35 -10.00 2.05
CA GLY A 32 -4.63 -10.61 1.76
C GLY A 32 -5.50 -9.85 0.78
N CYS A 33 -4.94 -8.87 0.06
CA CYS A 33 -5.68 -8.11 -0.93
C CYS A 33 -5.48 -8.69 -2.33
N SER A 34 -6.46 -9.43 -2.85
CA SER A 34 -6.39 -10.05 -4.17
C SER A 34 -6.96 -9.18 -5.30
N TYR A 35 -7.77 -8.19 -4.98
CA TYR A 35 -8.61 -7.46 -5.94
C TYR A 35 -9.56 -8.36 -6.75
N GLN A 36 -9.85 -9.56 -6.28
CA GLN A 36 -10.68 -10.55 -6.98
C GLN A 36 -11.93 -10.92 -6.19
N ASP A 37 -11.74 -11.59 -5.08
CA ASP A 37 -12.83 -12.06 -4.23
C ASP A 37 -12.34 -12.42 -2.81
N PRO A 38 -13.27 -12.51 -1.84
CA PRO A 38 -12.96 -12.82 -0.45
C PRO A 38 -12.26 -14.17 -0.23
N GLN A 39 -12.57 -15.17 -1.03
CA GLN A 39 -11.93 -16.49 -0.88
C GLN A 39 -10.46 -16.41 -1.25
N ARG A 40 -10.12 -15.68 -2.31
CA ARG A 40 -8.73 -15.48 -2.72
C ARG A 40 -7.95 -14.70 -1.68
N ASP A 41 -8.56 -13.72 -1.03
CA ASP A 41 -7.94 -12.98 0.06
C ASP A 41 -7.62 -13.88 1.25
N ALA A 42 -8.56 -14.73 1.65
CA ALA A 42 -8.34 -15.70 2.72
C ALA A 42 -7.24 -16.73 2.37
N ASP A 43 -7.20 -17.19 1.12
CA ASP A 43 -6.16 -18.10 0.63
C ASP A 43 -4.78 -17.43 0.65
N ASN A 44 -4.69 -16.16 0.27
CA ASN A 44 -3.46 -15.36 0.32
C ASN A 44 -2.96 -15.19 1.76
N LEU A 45 -3.81 -14.78 2.69
CA LEU A 45 -3.45 -14.66 4.11
C LEU A 45 -2.97 -15.99 4.69
N LYS A 46 -3.55 -17.11 4.30
CA LYS A 46 -3.10 -18.42 4.71
C LYS A 46 -1.74 -18.80 4.10
N ALA A 47 -1.50 -18.44 2.84
CA ALA A 47 -0.26 -18.74 2.13
C ALA A 47 0.92 -17.91 2.65
N PHE A 48 0.67 -16.66 3.08
CA PHE A 48 1.69 -15.67 3.44
C PHE A 48 1.60 -15.19 4.89
N GLY A 49 1.05 -16.02 5.78
CA GLY A 49 0.81 -15.66 7.18
C GLY A 49 2.07 -15.58 8.06
N THR A 50 3.26 -15.85 7.54
CA THR A 50 4.53 -15.77 8.27
C THR A 50 5.61 -15.04 7.48
N ALA A 51 6.53 -14.39 8.19
CA ALA A 51 7.67 -13.72 7.56
C ALA A 51 8.50 -14.66 6.68
N SER A 52 8.71 -15.89 7.10
CA SER A 52 9.49 -16.87 6.32
C SER A 52 8.83 -17.25 5.00
N GLN A 53 7.49 -17.36 4.96
CA GLN A 53 6.76 -17.63 3.72
C GLN A 53 6.90 -16.45 2.73
N VAL A 54 6.79 -15.24 3.22
CA VAL A 54 7.02 -14.03 2.41
C VAL A 54 8.48 -13.94 1.97
N ALA A 55 9.43 -14.20 2.88
CA ALA A 55 10.86 -14.17 2.58
C ALA A 55 11.26 -15.17 1.48
N GLU A 56 10.60 -16.33 1.41
CA GLU A 56 10.85 -17.32 0.35
C GLU A 56 10.53 -16.73 -1.04
N VAL A 57 9.39 -16.04 -1.18
CA VAL A 57 9.02 -15.39 -2.44
C VAL A 57 9.96 -14.23 -2.76
N LEU A 58 10.28 -13.40 -1.77
CA LEU A 58 11.21 -12.28 -1.96
C LEU A 58 12.60 -12.78 -2.38
N ARG A 59 13.10 -13.84 -1.75
CA ARG A 59 14.38 -14.44 -2.11
C ARG A 59 14.39 -14.94 -3.55
N TYR A 60 13.36 -15.70 -3.95
CA TYR A 60 13.22 -16.16 -5.33
C TYR A 60 13.23 -14.98 -6.32
N THR A 61 12.52 -13.91 -5.99
CA THR A 61 12.43 -12.72 -6.83
C THR A 61 13.78 -12.00 -6.96
N VAL A 62 14.57 -11.95 -5.90
CA VAL A 62 15.93 -11.40 -5.92
C VAL A 62 16.89 -12.29 -6.71
N GLU A 63 16.94 -13.59 -6.39
CA GLU A 63 17.91 -14.53 -6.95
C GLU A 63 17.68 -14.80 -8.43
N GLU A 64 16.41 -15.02 -8.84
CA GLU A 64 16.09 -15.40 -10.21
C GLU A 64 15.82 -14.20 -11.13
N HIS A 65 15.35 -13.09 -10.59
CA HIS A 65 14.92 -11.94 -11.39
C HIS A 65 15.69 -10.65 -11.12
N GLY A 66 16.52 -10.61 -10.10
CA GLY A 66 17.30 -9.43 -9.73
C GLY A 66 16.45 -8.22 -9.31
N ILE A 67 15.21 -8.43 -8.86
CA ILE A 67 14.34 -7.36 -8.39
C ILE A 67 14.68 -7.08 -6.93
N THR A 68 15.23 -5.89 -6.66
CA THR A 68 15.81 -5.51 -5.37
C THR A 68 15.09 -4.32 -4.72
N SER A 69 13.81 -4.17 -5.00
CA SER A 69 12.96 -3.20 -4.31
C SER A 69 11.60 -3.78 -4.01
N ALA A 70 11.04 -3.43 -2.86
CA ALA A 70 9.76 -3.89 -2.39
C ALA A 70 8.92 -2.73 -1.87
N GLN A 71 7.64 -2.77 -2.16
CA GLN A 71 6.66 -1.94 -1.48
C GLN A 71 6.52 -2.45 -0.05
N VAL A 72 6.35 -1.54 0.90
CA VAL A 72 5.96 -1.82 2.27
C VAL A 72 4.75 -0.97 2.58
N ASP A 73 3.74 -1.59 3.15
CA ASP A 73 2.51 -0.89 3.53
C ASP A 73 2.56 -0.53 5.01
N HIS A 74 2.13 0.66 5.36
CA HIS A 74 2.06 1.13 6.74
C HIS A 74 0.62 1.22 7.24
N MET A 75 -0.20 0.27 6.81
CA MET A 75 -1.62 0.26 7.11
C MET A 75 -1.96 -0.54 8.37
N LEU A 76 -1.27 -1.66 8.55
CA LEU A 76 -1.49 -2.57 9.67
C LEU A 76 -0.14 -2.87 10.33
N PRO A 77 0.11 -2.38 11.56
CA PRO A 77 1.43 -2.50 12.21
C PRO A 77 1.94 -3.93 12.35
N GLU A 78 1.05 -4.91 12.41
CA GLU A 78 1.43 -6.33 12.49
C GLU A 78 1.95 -6.85 11.15
N LEU A 79 1.32 -6.46 10.05
CA LEU A 79 1.76 -6.81 8.70
C LEU A 79 3.05 -6.07 8.32
N ASP A 80 3.20 -4.81 8.72
CA ASP A 80 4.45 -4.07 8.54
C ASP A 80 5.63 -4.80 9.15
N ARG A 81 5.48 -5.27 10.40
CA ARG A 81 6.53 -6.02 11.08
C ARG A 81 6.86 -7.32 10.36
N LEU A 82 5.83 -8.03 9.91
CA LEU A 82 5.99 -9.27 9.16
C LEU A 82 6.74 -9.02 7.85
N HIS A 83 6.36 -8.01 7.09
CA HIS A 83 6.99 -7.67 5.82
C HIS A 83 8.43 -7.20 6.00
N LEU A 84 8.70 -6.30 6.94
CA LEU A 84 10.05 -5.86 7.25
C LEU A 84 10.93 -7.01 7.72
N GLN A 85 10.40 -7.90 8.56
CA GLN A 85 11.12 -9.10 8.98
C GLN A 85 11.44 -10.00 7.78
N ALA A 86 10.48 -10.22 6.87
CA ALA A 86 10.69 -11.01 5.65
C ALA A 86 11.78 -10.39 4.76
N ILE A 87 11.79 -9.07 4.61
CA ILE A 87 12.81 -8.36 3.85
C ILE A 87 14.18 -8.56 4.49
N TRP A 88 14.32 -8.38 5.80
CA TRP A 88 15.61 -8.58 6.50
C TRP A 88 16.08 -10.03 6.48
N GLU A 89 15.17 -11.00 6.53
CA GLU A 89 15.50 -12.42 6.35
C GLU A 89 16.04 -12.69 4.95
N THR A 90 15.41 -12.10 3.92
CA THR A 90 15.86 -12.19 2.54
C THR A 90 17.22 -11.54 2.34
N GLU A 91 17.43 -10.33 2.84
CA GLU A 91 18.73 -9.63 2.75
C GLU A 91 19.86 -10.46 3.39
N ARG A 92 19.61 -11.07 4.54
CA ARG A 92 20.60 -11.94 5.20
C ARG A 92 20.89 -13.21 4.40
N ALA A 93 19.88 -13.77 3.76
CA ALA A 93 20.03 -15.00 2.99
C ALA A 93 20.74 -14.77 1.65
N THR A 94 20.45 -13.67 0.98
CA THR A 94 20.98 -13.37 -0.37
C THR A 94 22.22 -12.49 -0.35
N GLY A 95 22.51 -11.81 0.75
CA GLY A 95 23.53 -10.77 0.81
C GLY A 95 23.19 -9.50 0.03
N THR A 96 21.97 -9.40 -0.50
CA THR A 96 21.51 -8.30 -1.34
C THR A 96 20.57 -7.39 -0.55
N ARG A 97 20.81 -6.08 -0.60
CA ARG A 97 19.92 -5.09 0.03
C ARG A 97 18.67 -4.91 -0.83
N ILE A 98 17.52 -4.78 -0.17
CA ILE A 98 16.23 -4.50 -0.78
C ILE A 98 15.83 -3.06 -0.46
N GLY A 99 15.64 -2.25 -1.48
CA GLY A 99 15.16 -0.88 -1.32
C GLY A 99 13.69 -0.86 -0.91
N LEU A 100 13.36 -0.11 0.13
CA LEU A 100 11.99 0.03 0.62
C LEU A 100 11.29 1.17 -0.12
N LEU A 101 10.08 0.91 -0.59
CA LEU A 101 9.15 1.90 -1.12
C LEU A 101 7.89 1.90 -0.26
N PRO A 102 7.89 2.63 0.85
CA PRO A 102 6.75 2.62 1.76
C PRO A 102 5.53 3.31 1.13
N TYR A 103 4.40 2.64 1.24
CA TYR A 103 3.09 3.23 1.00
C TYR A 103 2.59 3.80 2.33
N ILE A 104 2.51 5.11 2.41
CA ILE A 104 2.06 5.82 3.60
C ILE A 104 0.73 6.47 3.29
N LEU A 105 -0.32 6.03 3.98
CA LEU A 105 -1.61 6.69 3.92
C LEU A 105 -1.48 8.08 4.53
N VAL A 106 -1.95 9.09 3.82
CA VAL A 106 -1.98 10.46 4.34
C VAL A 106 -3.03 10.52 5.46
N PRO A 107 -2.64 10.83 6.70
CA PRO A 107 -3.59 10.93 7.80
C PRO A 107 -4.50 12.14 7.62
N ILE A 108 -5.81 11.90 7.58
CA ILE A 108 -6.83 12.94 7.35
C ILE A 108 -7.81 12.95 8.49
N LYS A 109 -8.13 14.13 8.96
CA LYS A 109 -9.16 14.38 9.98
C LYS A 109 -10.32 15.19 9.42
N LEU A 110 -11.50 14.92 9.96
CA LEU A 110 -12.69 15.75 9.82
C LEU A 110 -13.17 16.10 11.23
N ASP A 111 -13.20 17.40 11.54
CA ASP A 111 -13.63 17.90 12.85
C ASP A 111 -12.88 17.23 14.04
N GLY A 112 -11.60 16.88 13.83
CA GLY A 112 -10.73 16.25 14.81
C GLY A 112 -10.75 14.72 14.85
N GLU A 113 -11.69 14.07 14.17
CA GLU A 113 -11.79 12.61 14.07
C GLU A 113 -11.01 12.09 12.87
N ASP A 114 -10.29 10.97 13.06
CA ASP A 114 -9.55 10.31 11.96
C ASP A 114 -10.53 9.69 10.96
N VAL A 115 -10.43 10.13 9.72
CA VAL A 115 -11.23 9.63 8.59
C VAL A 115 -10.36 9.09 7.45
N SER A 116 -9.07 8.88 7.70
CA SER A 116 -8.08 8.46 6.69
C SER A 116 -8.50 7.20 5.93
N TRP A 117 -9.09 6.24 6.63
CA TRP A 117 -9.54 4.95 6.10
C TRP A 117 -10.99 4.96 5.61
N SER A 118 -11.68 6.08 5.73
CA SER A 118 -13.06 6.18 5.31
C SER A 118 -13.17 6.06 3.79
N GLN A 119 -14.05 5.18 3.32
CA GLN A 119 -14.40 5.07 1.90
C GLN A 119 -14.93 6.39 1.36
N LYS A 120 -15.61 7.17 2.20
CA LYS A 120 -16.09 8.51 1.89
C LYS A 120 -14.94 9.47 1.58
N THR A 121 -13.83 9.39 2.33
CA THR A 121 -12.61 10.16 2.07
C THR A 121 -12.00 9.80 0.73
N HIS A 122 -11.83 8.52 0.45
CA HIS A 122 -11.31 8.04 -0.83
C HIS A 122 -12.21 8.46 -2.00
N ALA A 123 -13.51 8.25 -1.88
CA ALA A 123 -14.47 8.65 -2.91
C ALA A 123 -14.45 10.17 -3.18
N THR A 124 -14.23 10.98 -2.14
CA THR A 124 -14.12 12.44 -2.28
C THR A 124 -12.92 12.83 -3.15
N PHE A 125 -11.76 12.20 -2.93
CA PHE A 125 -10.60 12.45 -3.79
C PHE A 125 -10.86 12.04 -5.23
N TYR A 126 -11.46 10.89 -5.47
CA TYR A 126 -11.81 10.43 -6.82
C TYR A 126 -12.85 11.34 -7.48
N ALA A 127 -13.82 11.85 -6.73
CA ALA A 127 -14.86 12.75 -7.26
C ALA A 127 -14.27 14.08 -7.76
N HIS A 128 -13.19 14.54 -7.15
CA HIS A 128 -12.53 15.81 -7.52
C HIS A 128 -11.35 15.63 -8.48
N ASP A 129 -10.94 14.42 -8.80
CA ASP A 129 -9.87 14.17 -9.77
C ASP A 129 -10.43 13.92 -11.16
N GLU A 130 -10.39 14.95 -12.01
CA GLU A 130 -10.86 14.88 -13.40
C GLU A 130 -10.15 13.77 -14.20
N ARG A 131 -8.90 13.46 -13.89
CA ARG A 131 -8.11 12.41 -14.55
C ARG A 131 -8.66 11.02 -14.27
N LEU A 132 -9.32 10.84 -13.13
CA LEU A 132 -9.93 9.58 -12.71
C LEU A 132 -11.41 9.47 -13.07
N GLY A 133 -12.00 10.51 -13.66
CA GLY A 133 -13.41 10.54 -14.08
C GLY A 133 -14.36 11.18 -13.08
N GLY A 134 -13.87 11.73 -11.97
CA GLY A 134 -14.68 12.51 -11.03
C GLY A 134 -15.89 11.77 -10.49
N ALA A 135 -17.07 12.44 -10.50
CA ALA A 135 -18.32 11.85 -10.00
C ALA A 135 -18.73 10.57 -10.74
N ALA A 136 -18.43 10.47 -12.04
CA ALA A 136 -18.73 9.26 -12.82
C ALA A 136 -17.94 8.04 -12.32
N PHE A 137 -16.74 8.24 -11.78
CA PHE A 137 -15.98 7.16 -11.15
C PHE A 137 -16.63 6.70 -9.85
N CYS A 138 -17.13 7.61 -9.03
CA CYS A 138 -17.88 7.26 -7.82
C CYS A 138 -19.14 6.46 -8.12
N ASP A 139 -19.87 6.82 -9.18
CA ASP A 139 -21.04 6.06 -9.63
C ASP A 139 -20.65 4.64 -10.05
N LYS A 140 -19.54 4.51 -10.79
CA LYS A 140 -19.01 3.20 -11.17
C LYS A 140 -18.61 2.35 -9.96
N ILE A 141 -18.01 2.93 -8.92
CA ILE A 141 -17.69 2.22 -7.67
C ILE A 141 -18.97 1.67 -7.02
N ARG A 142 -20.07 2.44 -7.02
CA ARG A 142 -21.35 1.99 -6.44
C ARG A 142 -21.95 0.80 -7.17
N GLU A 143 -21.76 0.72 -8.48
CA GLU A 143 -22.31 -0.32 -9.34
C GLU A 143 -21.41 -1.57 -9.43
N ASP A 144 -20.11 -1.42 -9.25
CA ASP A 144 -19.13 -2.49 -9.40
C ASP A 144 -18.83 -3.16 -8.06
N GLU A 145 -19.24 -4.41 -7.92
CA GLU A 145 -19.06 -5.18 -6.68
C GLU A 145 -17.60 -5.40 -6.33
N ILE A 146 -16.73 -5.63 -7.31
CA ILE A 146 -15.29 -5.84 -7.09
C ILE A 146 -14.64 -4.54 -6.60
N LEU A 147 -14.94 -3.41 -7.24
CA LEU A 147 -14.42 -2.11 -6.81
C LEU A 147 -14.89 -1.75 -5.40
N ARG A 148 -16.16 -2.00 -5.08
CA ARG A 148 -16.70 -1.79 -3.73
C ARG A 148 -15.96 -2.66 -2.71
N TYR A 149 -15.79 -3.93 -3.02
CA TYR A 149 -15.05 -4.84 -2.15
C TYR A 149 -13.60 -4.39 -1.95
N THR A 150 -12.89 -4.08 -3.03
CA THR A 150 -11.49 -3.61 -2.99
C THR A 150 -11.35 -2.37 -2.11
N LEU A 151 -12.27 -1.41 -2.23
CA LEU A 151 -12.23 -0.18 -1.44
C LEU A 151 -12.68 -0.39 0.02
N SER A 152 -13.45 -1.46 0.31
CA SER A 152 -13.87 -1.76 1.69
C SER A 152 -12.74 -2.34 2.54
N GLY A 153 -11.75 -2.98 1.92
CA GLY A 153 -10.63 -3.62 2.62
C GLY A 153 -11.04 -4.72 3.60
N SER A 154 -12.28 -5.23 3.52
CA SER A 154 -12.84 -6.19 4.48
C SER A 154 -13.81 -7.14 3.82
N LEU A 155 -13.70 -8.42 4.18
CA LEU A 155 -14.61 -9.48 3.78
C LEU A 155 -16.06 -9.26 4.25
N ASP A 156 -16.22 -8.63 5.41
CA ASP A 156 -17.51 -8.51 6.08
C ASP A 156 -18.19 -7.15 5.85
N ASN A 157 -17.46 -6.19 5.28
CA ASN A 157 -17.91 -4.81 5.13
C ASN A 157 -17.93 -4.42 3.64
N LEU A 158 -18.81 -5.03 2.87
CA LEU A 158 -19.10 -4.51 1.54
C LEU A 158 -19.58 -3.07 1.63
N VAL A 159 -18.90 -2.19 0.92
CA VAL A 159 -19.20 -0.77 0.94
C VAL A 159 -20.58 -0.51 0.40
N THR A 160 -21.43 0.15 1.19
CA THR A 160 -22.74 0.58 0.73
C THR A 160 -22.62 1.84 -0.13
N PRO A 161 -23.62 2.16 -0.97
CA PRO A 161 -23.63 3.41 -1.73
C PRO A 161 -23.44 4.66 -0.86
N GLU A 162 -23.97 4.66 0.36
CA GLU A 162 -23.85 5.78 1.30
C GLU A 162 -22.43 5.94 1.79
N ILE A 163 -21.70 4.84 2.01
CA ILE A 163 -20.30 4.88 2.46
C ILE A 163 -19.39 5.45 1.37
N VAL A 164 -19.64 5.13 0.10
CA VAL A 164 -18.85 5.67 -1.01
C VAL A 164 -19.31 7.04 -1.48
N ALA A 165 -20.39 7.59 -0.93
CA ALA A 165 -20.82 8.96 -1.24
C ALA A 165 -19.75 9.97 -0.80
N PRO A 166 -19.30 10.89 -1.67
CA PRO A 166 -18.33 11.90 -1.31
C PRO A 166 -18.82 12.79 -0.17
N TYR A 167 -17.88 13.45 0.52
CA TYR A 167 -18.22 14.57 1.39
C TYR A 167 -18.87 15.70 0.58
N SER A 168 -19.80 16.43 1.20
CA SER A 168 -20.28 17.67 0.67
C SER A 168 -19.13 18.68 0.57
N GLU A 169 -19.28 19.74 -0.23
CA GLU A 169 -18.27 20.80 -0.32
C GLU A 169 -17.96 21.44 1.05
N GLU A 170 -18.98 21.60 1.89
CA GLU A 170 -18.82 22.10 3.24
C GLU A 170 -18.00 21.16 4.12
N GLU A 171 -18.28 19.87 4.13
CA GLU A 171 -17.50 18.86 4.86
C GLU A 171 -16.08 18.77 4.31
N ALA A 172 -15.92 18.71 2.98
CA ALA A 172 -14.61 18.62 2.34
C ALA A 172 -13.70 19.80 2.66
N SER A 173 -14.28 21.01 2.86
CA SER A 173 -13.52 22.21 3.26
C SER A 173 -12.94 22.14 4.69
N ARG A 174 -13.41 21.19 5.51
CA ARG A 174 -12.96 20.97 6.88
C ARG A 174 -12.04 19.77 7.03
N LEU A 175 -11.72 19.09 5.91
CA LEU A 175 -10.74 18.01 5.93
C LEU A 175 -9.34 18.59 6.18
N GLU A 176 -8.63 18.04 7.14
CA GLU A 176 -7.29 18.48 7.53
C GLU A 176 -6.30 17.33 7.48
N ILE A 177 -5.06 17.58 7.06
CA ILE A 177 -3.97 16.61 7.15
C ILE A 177 -3.39 16.66 8.55
N ASP A 178 -3.30 15.51 9.23
CA ASP A 178 -2.56 15.38 10.48
C ASP A 178 -1.06 15.25 10.19
N TYR A 179 -0.40 16.40 10.09
CA TYR A 179 1.04 16.44 9.83
C TYR A 179 1.87 15.79 10.96
N GLY A 180 1.38 15.80 12.21
CA GLY A 180 2.09 15.17 13.31
C GLY A 180 2.16 13.65 13.17
N VAL A 181 1.07 13.01 12.77
CA VAL A 181 1.02 11.57 12.48
C VAL A 181 1.81 11.26 11.19
N LEU A 182 1.66 12.08 10.15
CA LEU A 182 2.40 11.90 8.92
C LEU A 182 3.93 11.93 9.13
N GLU A 183 4.43 12.87 9.92
CA GLU A 183 5.85 12.95 10.27
C GLU A 183 6.32 11.73 11.06
N GLN A 184 5.50 11.16 11.94
CA GLN A 184 5.81 9.92 12.67
C GLN A 184 5.96 8.74 11.70
N HIS A 185 5.06 8.60 10.73
CA HIS A 185 5.12 7.54 9.71
C HIS A 185 6.38 7.69 8.85
N LEU A 186 6.68 8.89 8.38
CA LEU A 186 7.89 9.16 7.61
C LEU A 186 9.15 8.88 8.42
N GLY A 187 9.18 9.28 9.70
CA GLY A 187 10.29 9.03 10.61
C GLY A 187 10.54 7.55 10.89
N PHE A 188 9.48 6.75 10.97
CA PHE A 188 9.59 5.31 11.14
C PHE A 188 10.37 4.66 9.99
N PHE A 189 9.97 4.91 8.74
CA PHE A 189 10.65 4.32 7.58
C PHE A 189 12.04 4.90 7.35
N ALA A 190 12.28 6.17 7.68
CA ALA A 190 13.63 6.75 7.64
C ALA A 190 14.58 6.07 8.62
N GLY A 191 14.09 5.45 9.68
CA GLY A 191 14.87 4.66 10.63
C GLY A 191 15.10 3.19 10.24
N CYS A 192 14.45 2.71 9.17
CA CYS A 192 14.58 1.32 8.70
C CYS A 192 15.78 1.10 7.73
N ASP A 193 16.48 2.14 7.33
CA ASP A 193 17.64 2.10 6.40
C ASP A 193 18.95 1.65 7.06
#